data_76362f552bada8b2c50f30c6db4c3170
#
_entry.id   76362f552bada8b2c50f30c6db4c3170
#
_cell.length_a   1.000
_cell.length_b   1.000
_cell.length_c   1.000
_cell.angle_alpha   90.00
_cell.angle_beta   90.00
_cell.angle_gamma   90.00
#
_symmetry.space_group_name_H-M   'P 1'
#
loop_
_entity.id
_entity.type
_entity.pdbx_description
1 polymer ?
#
loop_
_entity_poly.entity_id
_entity_poly.type
_entity_poly.pdbx_seq_one_letter_code
_entity_poly.pdbx_strand_id
1 'polypeptide(L)'
;MTEVYVDVAAASMEQGGAGAAVRPAEPEAVRALRYLADSGIRVVIVAAGIRPDAELEAVAAEVVDAVPARPRGPAWYITSDIARCRGASARLRTVLIGAAPPSGSVRRCDAVARDVQAAAMEILAAVAMPPTTDAGPT
;
A
#
# COMPACT_ATOMS: atom_id res chain seq x y z
N MET A 1 3.95 -15.93 0.63
CA MET A 1 2.75 -15.15 0.96
C MET A 1 2.98 -13.69 0.56
N THR A 2 2.00 -13.11 -0.10
CA THR A 2 2.10 -11.72 -0.53
C THR A 2 1.80 -10.80 0.64
N GLU A 3 2.61 -9.76 0.79
CA GLU A 3 2.41 -8.75 1.82
C GLU A 3 2.13 -7.40 1.18
N VAL A 4 1.27 -6.63 1.80
CA VAL A 4 0.97 -5.27 1.38
C VAL A 4 1.23 -4.34 2.55
N TYR A 5 2.16 -3.42 2.36
CA TYR A 5 2.48 -2.40 3.34
C TYR A 5 1.73 -1.13 2.97
N VAL A 6 1.03 -0.54 3.90
CA VAL A 6 0.21 0.65 3.64
C VAL A 6 0.55 1.74 4.64
N ASP A 7 0.95 2.90 4.12
CA ASP A 7 1.18 4.05 4.99
C ASP A 7 -0.12 4.50 5.61
N VAL A 8 -0.11 4.84 6.89
CA VAL A 8 -1.28 5.37 7.57
C VAL A 8 -1.80 6.59 6.83
N ALA A 9 -0.90 7.45 6.37
CA ALA A 9 -1.31 8.66 5.67
C ALA A 9 -2.07 8.36 4.37
N ALA A 10 -1.72 7.28 3.70
CA ALA A 10 -2.39 6.92 2.44
C ALA A 10 -3.80 6.39 2.68
N ALA A 11 -4.04 5.78 3.83
CA ALA A 11 -5.32 5.17 4.16
C ALA A 11 -6.17 6.05 5.06
N SER A 12 -5.73 7.27 5.36
CA SER A 12 -6.40 8.16 6.29
C SER A 12 -7.02 9.32 5.56
N MET A 13 -8.07 9.87 6.17
CA MET A 13 -8.71 11.07 5.64
C MET A 13 -7.79 12.26 5.85
N GLU A 14 -7.77 13.16 4.87
CA GLU A 14 -7.03 14.40 5.04
C GLU A 14 -7.73 15.23 6.08
N GLN A 15 -6.99 15.57 7.10
CA GLN A 15 -7.53 16.39 8.18
C GLN A 15 -6.79 17.69 8.22
N GLY A 16 -7.53 18.77 8.23
CA GLY A 16 -6.92 20.06 8.40
C GLY A 16 -6.52 20.36 9.83
N GLY A 17 -6.81 19.49 10.76
CA GLY A 17 -6.51 19.74 12.15
C GLY A 17 -5.05 19.58 12.47
N ALA A 18 -4.42 20.66 12.85
CA ALA A 18 -3.04 20.60 13.27
C ALA A 18 -2.95 19.88 14.61
N GLY A 19 -1.99 19.01 14.76
CA GLY A 19 -1.72 18.38 16.04
C GLY A 19 -2.52 17.14 16.34
N ALA A 20 -3.35 16.68 15.42
CA ALA A 20 -4.07 15.43 15.65
C ALA A 20 -3.08 14.28 15.56
N ALA A 21 -2.91 13.55 16.64
CA ALA A 21 -2.00 12.41 16.67
C ALA A 21 -2.57 11.22 15.92
N VAL A 22 -3.89 11.12 15.83
CA VAL A 22 -4.58 10.03 15.15
C VAL A 22 -5.43 10.62 14.04
N ARG A 23 -5.27 10.07 12.83
CA ARG A 23 -6.11 10.48 11.71
C ARG A 23 -7.18 9.44 11.50
N PRO A 24 -8.43 9.85 11.29
CA PRO A 24 -9.49 8.90 11.00
C PRO A 24 -9.18 8.14 9.71
N ALA A 25 -9.42 6.85 9.72
CA ALA A 25 -9.24 6.04 8.53
C ALA A 25 -10.34 6.35 7.52
N GLU A 26 -9.97 6.30 6.25
CA GLU A 26 -10.96 6.45 5.19
C GLU A 26 -11.76 5.15 5.11
N PRO A 27 -13.08 5.20 5.20
CA PRO A 27 -13.88 3.96 5.26
C PRO A 27 -13.67 3.05 4.05
N GLU A 28 -13.53 3.63 2.86
CA GLU A 28 -13.31 2.81 1.67
C GLU A 28 -11.94 2.17 1.67
N ALA A 29 -10.95 2.85 2.23
CA ALA A 29 -9.62 2.27 2.36
C ALA A 29 -9.65 1.08 3.31
N VAL A 30 -10.33 1.24 4.45
CA VAL A 30 -10.46 0.13 5.41
C VAL A 30 -11.13 -1.06 4.77
N ARG A 31 -12.21 -0.81 4.02
CA ARG A 31 -12.92 -1.88 3.34
C ARG A 31 -12.05 -2.59 2.33
N ALA A 32 -11.29 -1.83 1.55
CA ALA A 32 -10.39 -2.41 0.56
C ALA A 32 -9.30 -3.24 1.21
N LEU A 33 -8.72 -2.75 2.30
CA LEU A 33 -7.69 -3.50 3.01
C LEU A 33 -8.24 -4.76 3.65
N ARG A 34 -9.47 -4.70 4.16
CA ARG A 34 -10.12 -5.89 4.70
C ARG A 34 -10.33 -6.93 3.61
N TYR A 35 -10.68 -6.47 2.42
CA TYR A 35 -10.86 -7.38 1.30
C TYR A 35 -9.55 -8.07 0.93
N LEU A 36 -8.45 -7.32 0.96
CA LEU A 36 -7.13 -7.91 0.73
C LEU A 36 -6.82 -8.97 1.80
N ALA A 37 -7.08 -8.65 3.05
CA ALA A 37 -6.83 -9.59 4.15
C ALA A 37 -7.67 -10.85 3.99
N ASP A 38 -8.93 -10.69 3.63
CA ASP A 38 -9.82 -11.83 3.42
C ASP A 38 -9.40 -12.68 2.22
N SER A 39 -8.65 -12.09 1.33
CA SER A 39 -8.14 -12.82 0.15
C SER A 39 -6.82 -13.53 0.43
N GLY A 40 -6.36 -13.51 1.68
CA GLY A 40 -5.13 -14.21 2.04
C GLY A 40 -3.88 -13.37 1.94
N ILE A 41 -4.01 -12.07 1.71
CA ILE A 41 -2.88 -11.17 1.63
C ILE A 41 -2.61 -10.59 3.02
N ARG A 42 -1.34 -10.58 3.42
CA ARG A 42 -0.97 -10.04 4.72
C ARG A 42 -0.89 -8.53 4.62
N VAL A 43 -1.75 -7.83 5.34
CA VAL A 43 -1.78 -6.36 5.35
C VAL A 43 -0.98 -5.86 6.54
N VAL A 44 0.01 -5.01 6.27
CA VAL A 44 0.85 -4.42 7.30
C VAL A 44 0.72 -2.91 7.22
N ILE A 45 0.43 -2.28 8.34
CA ILE A 45 0.27 -0.82 8.39
C ILE A 45 1.61 -0.20 8.77
N VAL A 46 2.03 0.81 8.01
CA VAL A 46 3.26 1.54 8.27
C VAL A 46 2.90 2.84 8.95
N ALA A 47 3.22 2.95 10.22
CA ALA A 47 2.81 4.11 11.02
C ALA A 47 3.65 5.35 10.71
N ALA A 48 4.94 5.21 10.63
CA ALA A 48 5.85 6.30 10.29
C ALA A 48 5.57 7.57 11.12
N GLY A 49 5.37 7.40 12.42
CA GLY A 49 5.14 8.52 13.31
C GLY A 49 3.68 8.94 13.44
N ILE A 50 2.78 8.34 12.69
CA ILE A 50 1.35 8.64 12.76
C ILE A 50 0.65 7.45 13.37
N ARG A 51 -0.11 7.67 14.44
CA ARG A 51 -0.84 6.57 15.07
C ARG A 51 -2.00 6.14 14.17
N PRO A 52 -2.12 4.84 13.88
CA PRO A 52 -3.24 4.39 13.07
C PRO A 52 -4.55 4.42 13.84
N ASP A 53 -5.64 4.64 13.10
CA ASP A 53 -6.97 4.54 13.64
C ASP A 53 -7.24 3.08 14.05
N ALA A 54 -8.11 2.90 15.02
CA ALA A 54 -8.46 1.56 15.49
C ALA A 54 -8.99 0.67 14.36
N GLU A 55 -9.69 1.24 13.40
CA GLU A 55 -10.20 0.45 12.28
C GLU A 55 -9.07 -0.06 11.39
N LEU A 56 -8.03 0.72 11.21
CA LEU A 56 -6.86 0.26 10.47
C LEU A 56 -6.11 -0.81 11.24
N GLU A 57 -5.98 -0.63 12.55
CA GLU A 57 -5.33 -1.62 13.37
C GLU A 57 -6.08 -2.96 13.33
N ALA A 58 -7.40 -2.91 13.29
CA ALA A 58 -8.21 -4.11 13.27
C ALA A 58 -8.03 -4.92 11.99
N VAL A 59 -7.72 -4.25 10.89
CA VAL A 59 -7.50 -4.93 9.62
C VAL A 59 -6.08 -5.42 9.47
N ALA A 60 -5.14 -4.77 10.15
CA ALA A 60 -3.72 -5.05 9.97
C ALA A 60 -3.30 -6.32 10.68
N ALA A 61 -2.48 -7.10 10.02
CA ALA A 61 -1.83 -8.24 10.67
C ALA A 61 -0.71 -7.75 11.58
N GLU A 62 -0.14 -6.60 11.24
CA GLU A 62 0.96 -6.03 12.01
C GLU A 62 1.04 -4.53 11.74
N VAL A 63 1.55 -3.78 12.70
CA VAL A 63 1.82 -2.35 12.53
C VAL A 63 3.31 -2.16 12.75
N VAL A 64 3.96 -1.51 11.79
CA VAL A 64 5.40 -1.28 11.84
C VAL A 64 5.69 0.19 11.62
N ASP A 65 6.89 0.64 11.96
CA ASP A 65 7.27 2.03 11.75
C ASP A 65 7.77 2.30 10.35
N ALA A 66 8.33 1.31 9.71
CA ALA A 66 8.89 1.48 8.37
C ALA A 66 8.85 0.15 7.61
N VAL A 67 8.86 0.26 6.29
CA VAL A 67 8.91 -0.93 5.44
C VAL A 67 10.28 -1.59 5.61
N PRO A 68 10.32 -2.92 5.80
CA PRO A 68 11.62 -3.58 5.93
C PRO A 68 12.46 -3.42 4.67
N ALA A 69 13.77 -3.35 4.86
CA ALA A 69 14.68 -3.22 3.74
C ALA A 69 14.63 -4.42 2.81
N ARG A 70 14.35 -5.60 3.36
CA ARG A 70 14.25 -6.83 2.57
C ARG A 70 12.99 -7.58 2.95
N PRO A 71 11.91 -7.38 2.20
CA PRO A 71 10.70 -8.16 2.44
C PRO A 71 10.97 -9.64 2.20
N ARG A 72 10.26 -10.47 2.92
CA ARG A 72 10.45 -11.91 2.82
C ARG A 72 9.98 -12.50 1.51
N GLY A 73 9.03 -11.88 0.87
CA GLY A 73 8.49 -12.38 -0.37
C GLY A 73 7.98 -11.25 -1.22
N PRO A 74 7.15 -11.54 -2.20
CA PRO A 74 6.57 -10.48 -3.00
C PRO A 74 5.80 -9.51 -2.11
N ALA A 75 6.06 -8.23 -2.26
CA ALA A 75 5.46 -7.22 -1.41
C ALA A 75 5.08 -6.00 -2.21
N TRP A 76 4.04 -5.32 -1.74
CA TRP A 76 3.56 -4.07 -2.31
C TRP A 76 3.61 -3.01 -1.22
N TYR A 77 3.85 -1.78 -1.62
CA TYR A 77 3.88 -0.66 -0.70
C TYR A 77 2.97 0.44 -1.24
N ILE A 78 1.95 0.79 -0.48
CA ILE A 78 1.00 1.84 -0.86
C ILE A 78 1.34 3.08 -0.05
N THR A 79 1.69 4.17 -0.73
CA THR A 79 2.07 5.41 -0.09
C THR A 79 1.49 6.59 -0.85
N SER A 80 1.25 7.68 -0.14
CA SER A 80 0.86 8.94 -0.78
C SER A 80 2.03 9.91 -0.90
N ASP A 81 3.21 9.51 -0.47
CA ASP A 81 4.39 10.37 -0.47
C ASP A 81 5.37 9.86 -1.53
N ILE A 82 5.54 10.64 -2.59
CA ILE A 82 6.41 10.25 -3.69
C ILE A 82 7.85 10.04 -3.23
N ALA A 83 8.27 10.74 -2.19
CA ALA A 83 9.62 10.58 -1.68
C ALA A 83 9.85 9.19 -1.11
N ARG A 84 8.80 8.47 -0.78
CA ARG A 84 8.90 7.12 -0.24
C ARG A 84 8.85 6.05 -1.30
N CYS A 85 8.59 6.43 -2.55
CA CYS A 85 8.66 5.47 -3.63
C CYS A 85 10.12 5.10 -3.83
N ARG A 86 10.43 3.86 -3.61
CA ARG A 86 11.79 3.39 -3.81
C ARG A 86 11.96 2.98 -5.25
N GLY A 87 13.14 3.05 -5.73
CA GLY A 87 13.43 2.54 -7.04
C GLY A 87 13.07 1.07 -7.11
N ALA A 88 12.83 0.59 -8.29
CA ALA A 88 12.35 -0.75 -8.49
C ALA A 88 13.19 -1.76 -7.74
N SER A 89 12.53 -2.54 -6.92
CA SER A 89 13.12 -3.71 -6.31
C SER A 89 12.34 -4.90 -6.81
N ALA A 90 13.01 -5.99 -7.07
CA ALA A 90 12.34 -7.18 -7.57
C ALA A 90 11.26 -7.68 -6.62
N ARG A 91 11.37 -7.34 -5.35
CA ARG A 91 10.45 -7.87 -4.33
C ARG A 91 9.50 -6.84 -3.75
N LEU A 92 9.71 -5.57 -4.02
CA LEU A 92 8.86 -4.53 -3.49
C LEU A 92 8.38 -3.64 -4.61
N ARG A 93 7.07 -3.63 -4.83
CA ARG A 93 6.45 -2.75 -5.81
C ARG A 93 5.73 -1.64 -5.08
N THR A 94 5.95 -0.41 -5.52
CA THR A 94 5.39 0.75 -4.85
C THR A 94 4.28 1.36 -5.66
N VAL A 95 3.14 1.60 -5.01
CA VAL A 95 1.98 2.25 -5.63
C VAL A 95 1.80 3.60 -4.97
N LEU A 96 1.84 4.65 -5.77
CA LEU A 96 1.61 6.00 -5.28
C LEU A 96 0.13 6.33 -5.36
N ILE A 97 -0.42 6.84 -4.26
CA ILE A 97 -1.82 7.23 -4.20
C ILE A 97 -1.92 8.73 -4.45
N GLY A 98 -2.83 9.10 -5.33
CA GLY A 98 -3.13 10.50 -5.57
C GLY A 98 -2.90 10.88 -7.01
N ALA A 99 -2.69 12.16 -7.24
CA ALA A 99 -2.46 12.68 -8.58
C ALA A 99 -1.12 12.20 -9.11
N ALA A 100 -1.06 11.98 -10.42
CA ALA A 100 0.19 11.57 -11.03
C ALA A 100 1.27 12.62 -10.77
N PRO A 101 2.48 12.19 -10.38
CA PRO A 101 3.54 13.13 -10.13
C PRO A 101 4.06 13.76 -11.43
N PRO A 102 4.82 14.84 -11.30
CA PRO A 102 5.41 15.47 -12.49
C PRO A 102 6.28 14.48 -13.26
N SER A 103 6.43 14.78 -14.52
CA SER A 103 7.24 13.96 -15.41
C SER A 103 8.62 13.71 -14.83
N GLY A 104 9.04 12.47 -14.87
CA GLY A 104 10.34 12.09 -14.34
C GLY A 104 10.29 11.48 -12.95
N SER A 105 9.30 11.86 -12.15
CA SER A 105 9.17 11.32 -10.80
C SER A 105 8.53 9.94 -10.79
N VAL A 106 7.77 9.63 -11.82
CA VAL A 106 7.06 8.36 -11.94
C VAL A 106 7.99 7.15 -11.91
N ARG A 107 9.21 7.35 -12.32
CA ARG A 107 10.16 6.23 -12.37
C ARG A 107 10.45 5.62 -11.01
N ARG A 108 10.16 6.34 -9.95
CA ARG A 108 10.41 5.83 -8.59
C ARG A 108 9.27 5.00 -8.06
N CYS A 109 8.11 5.10 -8.71
CA CYS A 109 6.94 4.34 -8.30
C CYS A 109 6.59 3.37 -9.41
N ASP A 110 6.20 2.17 -9.04
CA ASP A 110 5.84 1.15 -10.03
C ASP A 110 4.47 1.39 -10.61
N ALA A 111 3.59 2.04 -9.88
CA ALA A 111 2.25 2.35 -10.35
C ALA A 111 1.70 3.55 -9.60
N VAL A 112 0.66 4.15 -10.16
CA VAL A 112 -0.04 5.26 -9.54
C VAL A 112 -1.53 4.91 -9.52
N ALA A 113 -2.16 5.06 -8.36
CA ALA A 113 -3.58 4.82 -8.22
C ALA A 113 -4.23 6.04 -7.56
N ARG A 114 -5.50 6.27 -7.83
CA ARG A 114 -6.15 7.46 -7.28
C ARG A 114 -6.45 7.32 -5.80
N ASP A 115 -6.62 6.10 -5.31
CA ASP A 115 -6.89 5.86 -3.90
C ASP A 115 -6.50 4.44 -3.52
N VAL A 116 -6.64 4.12 -2.24
CA VAL A 116 -6.27 2.79 -1.74
C VAL A 116 -7.15 1.71 -2.35
N GLN A 117 -8.41 2.01 -2.63
CA GLN A 117 -9.30 1.03 -3.23
C GLN A 117 -8.80 0.64 -4.62
N ALA A 118 -8.43 1.62 -5.45
CA ALA A 118 -7.90 1.34 -6.77
C ALA A 118 -6.59 0.56 -6.68
N ALA A 119 -5.72 0.93 -5.73
CA ALA A 119 -4.47 0.21 -5.52
C ALA A 119 -4.73 -1.24 -5.12
N ALA A 120 -5.69 -1.47 -4.23
CA ALA A 120 -6.03 -2.81 -3.80
C ALA A 120 -6.53 -3.66 -4.96
N MET A 121 -7.33 -3.09 -5.84
CA MET A 121 -7.83 -3.82 -7.01
C MET A 121 -6.68 -4.21 -7.93
N GLU A 122 -5.72 -3.33 -8.13
CA GLU A 122 -4.56 -3.65 -8.94
C GLU A 122 -3.75 -4.78 -8.33
N ILE A 123 -3.56 -4.74 -7.02
CA ILE A 123 -2.80 -5.77 -6.33
C ILE A 123 -3.52 -7.11 -6.43
N LEU A 124 -4.83 -7.12 -6.23
CA LEU A 124 -5.61 -8.34 -6.33
C LEU A 124 -5.52 -8.94 -7.72
N ALA A 125 -5.59 -8.10 -8.74
CA ALA A 125 -5.48 -8.58 -10.11
C ALA A 125 -4.10 -9.19 -10.36
N ALA A 126 -3.06 -8.55 -9.86
CA ALA A 126 -1.71 -9.04 -10.05
C ALA A 126 -1.47 -10.36 -9.31
N VAL A 127 -2.03 -10.48 -8.10
CA VAL A 127 -1.85 -11.70 -7.31
C VAL A 127 -2.68 -12.85 -7.87
N ALA A 128 -3.86 -12.55 -8.38
CA ALA A 128 -4.73 -13.58 -8.93
C ALA A 128 -4.24 -14.13 -10.26
N MET A 129 -3.45 -13.34 -10.99
CA MET A 129 -2.94 -13.79 -12.27
C MET A 129 -1.62 -14.51 -12.06
N PRO A 130 -1.51 -15.76 -12.46
CA PRO A 130 -0.23 -16.44 -12.33
C PRO A 130 0.81 -15.73 -13.21
N PRO A 131 2.06 -15.86 -12.85
CA PRO A 131 3.11 -15.24 -13.61
C PRO A 131 3.02 -15.68 -15.04
N THR A 132 2.81 -14.74 -15.89
CA THR A 132 2.50 -15.08 -17.24
C THR A 132 3.63 -15.68 -17.96
N THR A 133 4.74 -15.49 -17.45
CA THR A 133 5.85 -16.07 -18.09
C THR A 133 5.74 -17.51 -18.23
N ASP A 134 5.12 -18.11 -17.33
CA ASP A 134 4.98 -19.46 -17.40
C ASP A 134 4.09 -19.84 -18.45
N ALA A 135 3.19 -19.10 -18.65
CA ALA A 135 2.33 -19.47 -19.63
C ALA A 135 3.02 -19.51 -20.92
N GLY A 136 3.85 -18.82 -21.01
CA GLY A 136 4.47 -18.74 -22.15
C GLY A 136 4.49 -19.91 -22.89
N PRO A 137 4.65 -20.30 -23.30
CA PRO A 137 4.76 -20.95 -24.07
C PRO A 137 4.70 -21.90 -24.15
N THR A 138 4.66 -21.95 -24.00
CA THR A 138 4.69 -22.87 -24.08
C THR A 138 4.63 -23.32 -24.78
#